data_619477122669820aede2b5ec3da2fa4d
#
_entry.id   619477122669820aede2b5ec3da2fa4d
#
_cell.length_a   1.000
_cell.length_b   1.000
_cell.length_c   1.000
_cell.angle_alpha   90.00
_cell.angle_beta   90.00
_cell.angle_gamma   90.00
#
_symmetry.space_group_name_H-M   'P 1'
#
loop_
_entity.id
_entity.type
_entity.pdbx_description
1 polymer ?
#
loop_
_entity_poly.entity_id
_entity_poly.type
_entity_poly.pdbx_seq_one_letter_code
_entity_poly.pdbx_strand_id
1 'polypeptide(L)'
;MPYHMMKPSALELMKRGRKDYADVERYCANPKEFLGLLDHLGVERAGLINYVAPKIIGFTPEANDWIAKYCKAAPDRLIAFGGVLPGTVPDAGAEVDRMARIGIRAVKLHPSHQVLSPNEYMHGNRELAAVYERAQTNGMPVMIHTGTSIFPGARNLHAQPLLCDDVAIDYPELVVILAHGGRPLCMEEAFFLVRRHKNMHMDISGIPPQKLLEYFPRMEEIAGKVLWGTDWPGPGVPEIKGNIEKFLSLPIRDEAKRKILYDNAARLFPR
;
A
#
# COMPACT_ATOMS: atom_id res chain seq x y z
N MET A 1 -12.46 1.58 1.11
CA MET A 1 -12.05 2.98 1.43
C MET A 1 -13.21 3.74 2.03
N PRO A 2 -13.00 4.63 3.01
CA PRO A 2 -14.05 5.43 3.63
C PRO A 2 -14.42 6.64 2.74
N TYR A 3 -15.16 6.42 1.65
CA TYR A 3 -15.52 7.47 0.70
C TYR A 3 -16.23 8.69 1.32
N HIS A 4 -16.98 8.47 2.41
CA HIS A 4 -17.64 9.55 3.15
C HIS A 4 -16.65 10.54 3.82
N MET A 5 -15.39 10.14 3.97
CA MET A 5 -14.32 11.01 4.49
C MET A 5 -13.55 11.73 3.38
N MET A 6 -13.75 11.34 2.12
CA MET A 6 -13.01 11.95 1.02
C MET A 6 -13.45 13.38 0.75
N LYS A 7 -12.47 14.21 0.41
CA LYS A 7 -12.76 15.54 -0.15
C LYS A 7 -13.51 15.42 -1.48
N PRO A 8 -14.44 16.31 -1.81
CA PRO A 8 -15.17 16.29 -3.08
C PRO A 8 -14.25 16.21 -4.29
N SER A 9 -13.16 16.99 -4.33
CA SER A 9 -12.20 17.00 -5.44
C SER A 9 -11.46 15.67 -5.61
N ALA A 10 -11.13 14.99 -4.51
CA ALA A 10 -10.51 13.66 -4.54
C ALA A 10 -11.53 12.61 -5.00
N LEU A 11 -12.76 12.70 -4.51
CA LEU A 11 -13.85 11.80 -4.90
C LEU A 11 -14.17 11.90 -6.39
N GLU A 12 -14.22 13.11 -6.94
CA GLU A 12 -14.41 13.35 -8.37
C GLU A 12 -13.30 12.68 -9.22
N LEU A 13 -12.05 12.76 -8.76
CA LEU A 13 -10.93 12.11 -9.43
C LEU A 13 -11.08 10.58 -9.39
N MET A 14 -11.53 10.02 -8.27
CA MET A 14 -11.79 8.58 -8.12
C MET A 14 -12.91 8.09 -9.02
N LYS A 15 -13.92 8.91 -9.25
CA LYS A 15 -15.06 8.60 -10.14
C LYS A 15 -14.73 8.71 -11.62
N ARG A 16 -13.72 9.50 -11.97
CA ARG A 16 -13.43 9.83 -13.37
C ARG A 16 -13.18 8.57 -14.22
N GLY A 17 -13.99 8.41 -15.24
CA GLY A 17 -13.89 7.29 -16.18
C GLY A 17 -14.36 5.93 -15.65
N ARG A 18 -14.92 5.86 -14.42
CA ARG A 18 -15.47 4.62 -13.86
C ARG A 18 -16.94 4.43 -14.24
N LYS A 19 -17.25 3.26 -14.74
CA LYS A 19 -18.64 2.83 -15.01
C LYS A 19 -19.21 2.00 -13.85
N ASP A 20 -18.34 1.45 -13.00
CA ASP A 20 -18.63 0.52 -11.91
C ASP A 20 -18.66 1.22 -10.53
N TYR A 21 -18.82 2.55 -10.49
CA TYR A 21 -18.69 3.30 -9.23
C TYR A 21 -19.71 2.88 -8.17
N ALA A 22 -20.94 2.57 -8.57
CA ALA A 22 -21.97 2.08 -7.65
C ALA A 22 -21.59 0.76 -6.98
N ASP A 23 -20.95 -0.15 -7.73
CA ASP A 23 -20.43 -1.41 -7.18
C ASP A 23 -19.26 -1.14 -6.23
N VAL A 24 -18.36 -0.22 -6.60
CA VAL A 24 -17.26 0.21 -5.71
C VAL A 24 -17.78 0.74 -4.38
N GLU A 25 -18.81 1.62 -4.40
CA GLU A 25 -19.42 2.12 -3.17
C GLU A 25 -20.02 0.98 -2.33
N ARG A 26 -20.72 0.05 -2.96
CA ARG A 26 -21.34 -1.10 -2.31
C ARG A 26 -20.28 -1.99 -1.63
N TYR A 27 -19.20 -2.32 -2.34
CA TYR A 27 -18.11 -3.12 -1.80
C TYR A 27 -17.38 -2.39 -0.67
N CYS A 28 -17.17 -1.09 -0.78
CA CYS A 28 -16.54 -0.31 0.29
C CYS A 28 -17.43 -0.15 1.53
N ALA A 29 -18.74 -0.16 1.36
CA ALA A 29 -19.68 -0.05 2.47
C ALA A 29 -19.93 -1.38 3.19
N ASN A 30 -19.86 -2.52 2.47
CA ASN A 30 -20.26 -3.83 2.97
C ASN A 30 -19.15 -4.88 2.78
N PRO A 31 -18.48 -5.33 3.88
CA PRO A 31 -17.43 -6.33 3.78
C PRO A 31 -17.92 -7.69 3.27
N LYS A 32 -19.17 -8.06 3.48
CA LYS A 32 -19.74 -9.34 2.95
C LYS A 32 -19.85 -9.31 1.43
N GLU A 33 -20.25 -8.17 0.86
CA GLU A 33 -20.30 -7.98 -0.59
C GLU A 33 -18.90 -8.05 -1.20
N PHE A 34 -17.92 -7.44 -0.54
CA PHE A 34 -16.53 -7.49 -0.99
C PHE A 34 -15.95 -8.89 -0.90
N LEU A 35 -16.25 -9.65 0.16
CA LEU A 35 -15.86 -11.06 0.27
C LEU A 35 -16.47 -11.90 -0.85
N GLY A 36 -17.73 -11.69 -1.20
CA GLY A 36 -18.36 -12.34 -2.35
C GLY A 36 -17.64 -12.03 -3.67
N LEU A 37 -17.17 -10.81 -3.87
CA LEU A 37 -16.33 -10.46 -5.01
C LEU A 37 -15.00 -11.23 -4.97
N LEU A 38 -14.31 -11.28 -3.83
CA LEU A 38 -13.04 -12.02 -3.69
C LEU A 38 -13.23 -13.51 -3.99
N ASP A 39 -14.31 -14.12 -3.51
CA ASP A 39 -14.65 -15.53 -3.78
C ASP A 39 -14.88 -15.77 -5.28
N HIS A 40 -15.63 -14.89 -5.94
CA HIS A 40 -15.85 -14.95 -7.39
C HIS A 40 -14.55 -14.84 -8.20
N LEU A 41 -13.58 -14.07 -7.69
CA LEU A 41 -12.28 -13.86 -8.33
C LEU A 41 -11.23 -14.93 -7.96
N GLY A 42 -11.53 -15.84 -7.04
CA GLY A 42 -10.58 -16.82 -6.50
C GLY A 42 -9.48 -16.18 -5.66
N VAL A 43 -9.74 -14.99 -5.06
CA VAL A 43 -8.79 -14.28 -4.21
C VAL A 43 -8.98 -14.71 -2.75
N GLU A 44 -8.00 -15.37 -2.19
CA GLU A 44 -8.07 -15.90 -0.83
C GLU A 44 -8.02 -14.78 0.21
N ARG A 45 -7.11 -13.83 0.07
CA ARG A 45 -6.88 -12.74 1.05
C ARG A 45 -6.59 -11.42 0.34
N ALA A 46 -6.98 -10.32 0.95
CA ALA A 46 -6.74 -8.99 0.41
C ALA A 46 -6.23 -8.02 1.47
N GLY A 47 -5.14 -7.31 1.17
CA GLY A 47 -4.69 -6.15 1.91
C GLY A 47 -5.52 -4.92 1.54
N LEU A 48 -6.21 -4.33 2.51
CA LEU A 48 -7.05 -3.15 2.33
C LEU A 48 -6.31 -1.92 2.81
N ILE A 49 -5.84 -1.12 1.85
CA ILE A 49 -4.93 -0.02 2.12
C ILE A 49 -5.71 1.24 2.50
N ASN A 50 -5.40 1.79 3.67
CA ASN A 50 -5.85 3.09 4.12
C ASN A 50 -4.68 3.89 4.68
N TYR A 51 -4.80 5.23 4.75
CA TYR A 51 -3.74 6.10 5.26
C TYR A 51 -4.33 7.46 5.68
N VAL A 52 -3.55 8.24 6.43
CA VAL A 52 -3.95 9.57 6.91
C VAL A 52 -3.34 10.64 6.02
N ALA A 53 -4.17 11.44 5.35
CA ALA A 53 -3.75 12.59 4.53
C ALA A 53 -4.92 13.59 4.38
N PRO A 54 -5.26 14.34 5.45
CA PRO A 54 -6.47 15.17 5.48
C PRO A 54 -6.42 16.32 4.47
N LYS A 55 -5.24 16.85 4.17
CA LYS A 55 -5.09 17.98 3.23
C LYS A 55 -5.36 17.61 1.78
N ILE A 56 -4.96 16.43 1.33
CA ILE A 56 -5.04 16.02 -0.08
C ILE A 56 -6.30 15.18 -0.34
N ILE A 57 -6.52 14.11 0.42
CA ILE A 57 -7.61 13.17 0.15
C ILE A 57 -8.79 13.30 1.13
N GLY A 58 -8.58 13.87 2.31
CA GLY A 58 -9.60 14.04 3.35
C GLY A 58 -9.51 13.01 4.48
N PHE A 59 -8.71 11.97 4.35
CA PHE A 59 -8.62 10.92 5.36
C PHE A 59 -7.92 11.41 6.62
N THR A 60 -8.64 11.42 7.71
CA THR A 60 -8.22 11.75 9.07
C THR A 60 -7.85 10.48 9.85
N PRO A 61 -7.31 10.55 11.08
CA PRO A 61 -6.99 9.37 11.88
C PRO A 61 -8.15 8.39 12.11
N GLU A 62 -9.40 8.85 12.08
CA GLU A 62 -10.60 8.03 12.21
C GLU A 62 -10.74 6.98 11.09
N ALA A 63 -10.01 7.17 9.98
CA ALA A 63 -9.93 6.18 8.92
C ALA A 63 -9.30 4.85 9.39
N ASN A 64 -8.45 4.88 10.44
CA ASN A 64 -7.89 3.69 11.07
C ASN A 64 -8.97 2.85 11.76
N ASP A 65 -9.87 3.50 12.50
CA ASP A 65 -10.97 2.80 13.18
C ASP A 65 -11.96 2.21 12.17
N TRP A 66 -12.22 2.96 11.10
CA TRP A 66 -13.09 2.49 10.01
C TRP A 66 -12.53 1.21 9.36
N ILE A 67 -11.24 1.18 8.97
CA ILE A 67 -10.66 0.01 8.30
C ILE A 67 -10.53 -1.19 9.24
N ALA A 68 -10.18 -0.97 10.51
CA ALA A 68 -10.13 -2.01 11.51
C ALA A 68 -11.52 -2.66 11.70
N LYS A 69 -12.57 -1.86 11.82
CA LYS A 69 -13.96 -2.34 11.93
C LYS A 69 -14.38 -3.11 10.67
N TYR A 70 -14.03 -2.61 9.48
CA TYR A 70 -14.35 -3.27 8.22
C TYR A 70 -13.71 -4.66 8.12
N CYS A 71 -12.40 -4.76 8.38
CA CYS A 71 -11.63 -6.00 8.29
C CYS A 71 -11.98 -7.01 9.38
N LYS A 72 -12.52 -6.56 10.53
CA LYS A 72 -12.97 -7.43 11.62
C LYS A 72 -14.09 -8.40 11.19
N ALA A 73 -14.80 -8.11 10.10
CA ALA A 73 -15.81 -9.00 9.55
C ALA A 73 -15.25 -10.36 9.06
N ALA A 74 -13.96 -10.38 8.62
CA ALA A 74 -13.27 -11.59 8.20
C ALA A 74 -11.74 -11.40 8.37
N PRO A 75 -11.19 -11.44 9.59
CA PRO A 75 -9.80 -11.08 9.88
C PRO A 75 -8.78 -12.02 9.21
N ASP A 76 -9.17 -13.26 8.90
CA ASP A 76 -8.35 -14.22 8.17
C ASP A 76 -8.27 -13.93 6.66
N ARG A 77 -9.20 -13.14 6.13
CA ARG A 77 -9.35 -12.80 4.72
C ARG A 77 -8.99 -11.36 4.38
N LEU A 78 -9.29 -10.43 5.29
CA LEU A 78 -9.14 -8.98 5.09
C LEU A 78 -8.06 -8.44 6.02
N ILE A 79 -6.96 -7.98 5.44
CA ILE A 79 -5.80 -7.47 6.16
C ILE A 79 -5.88 -5.94 6.18
N ALA A 80 -6.07 -5.36 7.38
CA ALA A 80 -6.16 -3.91 7.54
C ALA A 80 -4.79 -3.23 7.48
N PHE A 81 -4.65 -2.24 6.61
CA PHE A 81 -3.57 -1.27 6.61
C PHE A 81 -4.11 0.07 7.10
N GLY A 82 -3.48 0.65 8.10
CA GLY A 82 -3.78 1.98 8.60
C GLY A 82 -2.65 2.95 8.32
N GLY A 83 -2.77 4.19 8.75
CA GLY A 83 -1.72 5.17 8.54
C GLY A 83 -1.59 6.17 9.68
N VAL A 84 -0.43 6.78 9.74
CA VAL A 84 -0.15 7.90 10.65
C VAL A 84 0.45 9.04 9.85
N LEU A 85 0.04 10.25 10.16
CA LEU A 85 0.72 11.46 9.73
C LEU A 85 1.15 12.22 11.00
N PRO A 86 2.46 12.36 11.24
CA PRO A 86 2.98 13.21 12.31
C PRO A 86 2.29 14.57 12.38
N GLY A 87 1.97 15.03 13.59
CA GLY A 87 1.24 16.28 13.80
C GLY A 87 -0.29 16.22 13.62
N THR A 88 -0.87 15.07 13.27
CA THR A 88 -2.34 14.88 13.23
C THR A 88 -2.89 14.14 14.45
N VAL A 89 -2.01 13.58 15.26
CA VAL A 89 -2.31 12.89 16.53
C VAL A 89 -1.34 13.41 17.60
N PRO A 90 -1.68 13.33 18.89
CA PRO A 90 -0.80 13.81 19.97
C PRO A 90 0.55 13.08 20.08
N ASP A 91 0.57 11.78 19.72
CA ASP A 91 1.74 10.91 19.75
C ASP A 91 1.63 9.88 18.62
N ALA A 92 2.49 10.01 17.61
CA ALA A 92 2.48 9.17 16.44
C ALA A 92 2.90 7.71 16.73
N GLY A 93 3.81 7.51 17.68
CA GLY A 93 4.23 6.17 18.13
C GLY A 93 3.10 5.46 18.88
N ALA A 94 2.44 6.14 19.82
CA ALA A 94 1.29 5.60 20.55
C ALA A 94 0.12 5.26 19.60
N GLU A 95 -0.05 6.01 18.52
CA GLU A 95 -1.06 5.69 17.51
C GLU A 95 -0.71 4.39 16.75
N VAL A 96 0.56 4.13 16.43
CA VAL A 96 0.99 2.84 15.84
C VAL A 96 0.66 1.68 16.80
N ASP A 97 0.94 1.84 18.10
CA ASP A 97 0.59 0.83 19.10
C ASP A 97 -0.92 0.63 19.21
N ARG A 98 -1.69 1.72 19.13
CA ARG A 98 -3.15 1.64 19.11
C ARG A 98 -3.64 0.88 17.87
N MET A 99 -3.09 1.18 16.69
CA MET A 99 -3.42 0.49 15.45
C MET A 99 -3.18 -1.02 15.57
N ALA A 100 -2.05 -1.44 16.12
CA ALA A 100 -1.77 -2.86 16.37
C ALA A 100 -2.84 -3.51 17.28
N ARG A 101 -3.21 -2.83 18.38
CA ARG A 101 -4.23 -3.33 19.33
C ARG A 101 -5.63 -3.47 18.71
N ILE A 102 -6.00 -2.62 17.75
CA ILE A 102 -7.31 -2.71 17.08
C ILE A 102 -7.32 -3.64 15.85
N GLY A 103 -6.20 -4.34 15.58
CA GLY A 103 -6.09 -5.34 14.53
C GLY A 103 -5.60 -4.84 13.17
N ILE A 104 -5.03 -3.65 13.10
CA ILE A 104 -4.31 -3.19 11.92
C ILE A 104 -2.96 -3.93 11.85
N ARG A 105 -2.61 -4.43 10.68
CA ARG A 105 -1.48 -5.33 10.46
C ARG A 105 -0.29 -4.68 9.76
N ALA A 106 -0.45 -3.49 9.21
CA ALA A 106 0.62 -2.73 8.57
C ALA A 106 0.34 -1.23 8.61
N VAL A 107 1.41 -0.44 8.55
CA VAL A 107 1.33 1.02 8.43
C VAL A 107 1.48 1.41 6.96
N LYS A 108 0.61 2.28 6.46
CA LYS A 108 0.73 2.92 5.14
C LYS A 108 1.14 4.38 5.29
N LEU A 109 2.24 4.74 4.67
CA LEU A 109 2.64 6.13 4.44
C LEU A 109 2.42 6.50 2.97
N HIS A 110 1.97 7.71 2.75
CA HIS A 110 1.79 8.26 1.39
C HIS A 110 2.52 9.60 1.26
N PRO A 111 3.86 9.57 1.09
CA PRO A 111 4.71 10.75 1.13
C PRO A 111 4.23 11.93 0.31
N SER A 112 3.82 11.71 -0.94
CA SER A 112 3.32 12.78 -1.81
C SER A 112 2.03 13.44 -1.31
N HIS A 113 1.13 12.69 -0.62
CA HIS A 113 -0.10 13.23 -0.05
C HIS A 113 0.09 13.81 1.36
N GLN A 114 1.02 13.25 2.10
CA GLN A 114 1.37 13.69 3.45
C GLN A 114 2.31 14.90 3.43
N VAL A 115 2.97 15.14 2.28
CA VAL A 115 4.03 16.16 2.12
C VAL A 115 5.13 15.92 3.16
N LEU A 116 5.56 14.66 3.26
CA LEU A 116 6.49 14.15 4.27
C LEU A 116 7.41 13.13 3.62
N SER A 117 8.72 13.40 3.61
CA SER A 117 9.72 12.47 3.07
C SER A 117 9.89 11.25 4.00
N PRO A 118 10.10 10.04 3.46
CA PRO A 118 10.31 8.85 4.30
C PRO A 118 11.48 9.00 5.29
N ASN A 119 12.52 9.69 4.92
CA ASN A 119 13.72 9.95 5.76
C ASN A 119 13.68 11.27 6.52
N GLU A 120 12.54 11.92 6.64
CA GLU A 120 12.38 13.20 7.38
C GLU A 120 12.80 13.11 8.85
N TYR A 121 12.80 11.92 9.43
CA TYR A 121 13.30 11.69 10.80
C TYR A 121 14.78 12.07 10.96
N MET A 122 15.60 11.93 9.93
CA MET A 122 17.00 12.36 9.92
C MET A 122 17.13 13.90 9.99
N HIS A 123 16.06 14.60 9.66
CA HIS A 123 15.99 16.08 9.69
C HIS A 123 15.17 16.59 10.89
N GLY A 124 15.07 15.78 11.96
CA GLY A 124 14.50 16.19 13.24
C GLY A 124 13.03 15.85 13.44
N ASN A 125 12.38 15.14 12.52
CA ASN A 125 11.00 14.66 12.72
C ASN A 125 10.98 13.42 13.64
N ARG A 126 11.03 13.64 14.94
CA ARG A 126 11.05 12.57 15.96
C ARG A 126 9.78 11.72 15.97
N GLU A 127 8.64 12.29 15.58
CA GLU A 127 7.39 11.54 15.50
C GLU A 127 7.44 10.50 14.38
N LEU A 128 8.08 10.82 13.25
CA LEU A 128 8.27 9.85 12.16
C LEU A 128 9.24 8.73 12.58
N ALA A 129 10.31 9.06 13.32
CA ALA A 129 11.19 8.05 13.91
C ALA A 129 10.38 7.09 14.79
N ALA A 130 9.55 7.63 15.69
CA ALA A 130 8.69 6.83 16.58
C ALA A 130 7.71 5.93 15.79
N VAL A 131 7.20 6.37 14.63
CA VAL A 131 6.37 5.51 13.75
C VAL A 131 7.14 4.27 13.32
N TYR A 132 8.38 4.42 12.83
CA TYR A 132 9.21 3.30 12.38
C TYR A 132 9.62 2.38 13.53
N GLU A 133 10.06 2.95 14.64
CA GLU A 133 10.43 2.22 15.86
C GLU A 133 9.27 1.36 16.38
N ARG A 134 8.08 1.95 16.47
CA ARG A 134 6.89 1.24 16.97
C ARG A 134 6.36 0.23 15.95
N ALA A 135 6.41 0.53 14.66
CA ALA A 135 6.08 -0.44 13.61
C ALA A 135 7.01 -1.66 13.68
N GLN A 136 8.32 -1.44 13.78
CA GLN A 136 9.32 -2.51 13.94
C GLN A 136 9.05 -3.34 15.20
N THR A 137 8.84 -2.68 16.37
CA THR A 137 8.56 -3.35 17.65
C THR A 137 7.30 -4.21 17.61
N ASN A 138 6.26 -3.74 16.90
CA ASN A 138 4.99 -4.47 16.77
C ASN A 138 5.00 -5.49 15.60
N GLY A 139 6.13 -5.65 14.89
CA GLY A 139 6.22 -6.54 13.72
C GLY A 139 5.30 -6.12 12.56
N MET A 140 4.95 -4.84 12.47
CA MET A 140 4.09 -4.29 11.43
C MET A 140 4.93 -3.81 10.24
N PRO A 141 4.78 -4.38 9.03
CA PRO A 141 5.39 -3.80 7.85
C PRO A 141 4.97 -2.35 7.63
N VAL A 142 5.88 -1.53 7.09
CA VAL A 142 5.56 -0.18 6.63
C VAL A 142 5.53 -0.15 5.11
N MET A 143 4.36 0.10 4.54
CA MET A 143 4.18 0.28 3.10
C MET A 143 4.27 1.77 2.77
N ILE A 144 5.24 2.14 1.95
CA ILE A 144 5.50 3.53 1.55
C ILE A 144 5.13 3.70 0.08
N HIS A 145 4.24 4.66 -0.21
CA HIS A 145 3.96 5.03 -1.60
C HIS A 145 5.22 5.58 -2.27
N THR A 146 5.58 5.04 -3.43
CA THR A 146 6.72 5.50 -4.23
C THR A 146 6.29 5.80 -5.67
N GLY A 147 6.93 6.79 -6.27
CA GLY A 147 6.60 7.28 -7.60
C GLY A 147 5.62 8.45 -7.58
N THR A 148 4.73 8.51 -8.57
CA THR A 148 3.90 9.70 -8.78
C THR A 148 2.47 9.56 -8.27
N SER A 149 1.89 10.68 -7.88
CA SER A 149 0.45 10.85 -7.62
C SER A 149 -0.10 11.96 -8.52
N ILE A 150 -1.31 11.76 -9.04
CA ILE A 150 -2.02 12.72 -9.88
C ILE A 150 -3.01 13.60 -9.10
N PHE A 151 -3.12 13.38 -7.79
CA PHE A 151 -4.04 14.16 -6.96
C PHE A 151 -3.56 15.61 -6.82
N PRO A 152 -4.45 16.61 -7.00
CA PRO A 152 -4.10 18.01 -6.86
C PRO A 152 -3.50 18.31 -5.48
N GLY A 153 -2.35 18.99 -5.47
CA GLY A 153 -1.61 19.35 -4.26
C GLY A 153 -0.61 18.29 -3.77
N ALA A 154 -0.61 17.09 -4.37
CA ALA A 154 0.42 16.09 -4.08
C ALA A 154 1.83 16.58 -4.46
N ARG A 155 2.83 16.24 -3.66
CA ARG A 155 4.24 16.63 -3.86
C ARG A 155 5.07 15.37 -4.15
N ASN A 156 5.28 15.07 -5.43
CA ASN A 156 5.88 13.78 -5.85
C ASN A 156 7.37 13.63 -5.47
N LEU A 157 8.10 14.71 -5.23
CA LEU A 157 9.48 14.64 -4.75
C LEU A 157 9.63 13.90 -3.42
N HIS A 158 8.64 13.96 -2.53
CA HIS A 158 8.67 13.20 -1.28
C HIS A 158 8.53 11.69 -1.48
N ALA A 159 8.08 11.22 -2.64
CA ALA A 159 7.83 9.81 -2.93
C ALA A 159 8.95 9.16 -3.79
N GLN A 160 10.15 9.72 -3.78
CA GLN A 160 11.33 9.14 -4.43
C GLN A 160 11.73 7.86 -3.68
N PRO A 161 11.89 6.70 -4.36
CA PRO A 161 12.26 5.45 -3.70
C PRO A 161 13.56 5.54 -2.91
N LEU A 162 14.57 6.27 -3.40
CA LEU A 162 15.87 6.42 -2.73
C LEU A 162 15.78 7.04 -1.33
N LEU A 163 14.71 7.79 -1.02
CA LEU A 163 14.46 8.28 0.34
C LEU A 163 14.11 7.15 1.33
N CYS A 164 13.78 5.95 0.82
CA CYS A 164 13.55 4.77 1.65
C CYS A 164 14.82 3.96 1.92
N ASP A 165 15.95 4.31 1.27
CA ASP A 165 17.25 3.66 1.51
C ASP A 165 17.68 3.85 2.97
N ASP A 166 17.59 5.08 3.46
CA ASP A 166 17.91 5.43 4.85
C ASP A 166 17.04 4.65 5.84
N VAL A 167 15.73 4.55 5.56
CA VAL A 167 14.79 3.80 6.41
C VAL A 167 15.18 2.32 6.51
N ALA A 168 15.59 1.71 5.40
CA ALA A 168 15.99 0.29 5.38
C ALA A 168 17.33 0.06 6.12
N ILE A 169 18.22 1.05 6.14
CA ILE A 169 19.50 1.00 6.85
C ILE A 169 19.29 1.17 8.37
N ASP A 170 18.54 2.20 8.76
CA ASP A 170 18.40 2.60 10.16
C ASP A 170 17.43 1.70 10.94
N TYR A 171 16.49 1.05 10.23
CA TYR A 171 15.51 0.11 10.80
C TYR A 171 15.63 -1.28 10.14
N PRO A 172 16.73 -2.03 10.39
CA PRO A 172 17.06 -3.25 9.64
C PRO A 172 16.07 -4.42 9.85
N GLU A 173 15.34 -4.42 10.97
CA GLU A 173 14.31 -5.44 11.26
C GLU A 173 12.91 -5.01 10.79
N LEU A 174 12.75 -3.76 10.35
CA LEU A 174 11.50 -3.27 9.80
C LEU A 174 11.31 -3.77 8.37
N VAL A 175 10.20 -4.44 8.09
CA VAL A 175 9.82 -4.76 6.72
C VAL A 175 9.30 -3.49 6.04
N VAL A 176 9.98 -3.04 4.99
CA VAL A 176 9.59 -1.88 4.17
C VAL A 176 9.05 -2.37 2.83
N ILE A 177 7.86 -1.92 2.43
CA ILE A 177 7.22 -2.28 1.16
C ILE A 177 7.10 -1.02 0.29
N LEU A 178 7.84 -0.98 -0.82
CA LEU A 178 7.73 0.10 -1.81
C LEU A 178 6.46 -0.11 -2.65
N ALA A 179 5.40 0.63 -2.34
CA ALA A 179 4.16 0.54 -3.10
C ALA A 179 4.34 1.12 -4.50
N HIS A 180 3.82 0.40 -5.49
CA HIS A 180 3.84 0.77 -6.90
C HIS A 180 5.24 0.77 -7.56
N GLY A 181 6.27 0.25 -6.87
CA GLY A 181 7.61 0.10 -7.43
C GLY A 181 8.20 1.35 -8.07
N GLY A 182 7.91 2.55 -7.55
CA GLY A 182 8.43 3.82 -8.08
C GLY A 182 7.76 4.33 -9.37
N ARG A 183 6.60 3.75 -9.76
CA ARG A 183 5.94 4.05 -11.04
C ARG A 183 5.61 5.53 -11.25
N PRO A 184 5.68 6.04 -12.49
CA PRO A 184 6.33 5.44 -13.66
C PRO A 184 7.77 5.92 -13.84
N LEU A 185 8.30 6.81 -12.98
CA LEU A 185 9.53 7.56 -13.22
C LEU A 185 10.77 6.99 -12.52
N CYS A 186 10.60 6.20 -11.43
CA CYS A 186 11.68 5.80 -10.52
C CYS A 186 11.73 4.27 -10.31
N MET A 187 11.43 3.49 -11.35
CA MET A 187 11.30 2.02 -11.22
C MET A 187 12.65 1.32 -11.07
N GLU A 188 13.68 1.82 -11.73
CA GLU A 188 15.06 1.29 -11.61
C GLU A 188 15.61 1.49 -10.19
N GLU A 189 15.31 2.63 -9.56
CA GLU A 189 15.68 2.90 -8.17
C GLU A 189 15.01 1.92 -7.22
N ALA A 190 13.69 1.71 -7.38
CA ALA A 190 12.95 0.76 -6.56
C ALA A 190 13.50 -0.68 -6.74
N PHE A 191 13.79 -1.09 -7.97
CA PHE A 191 14.39 -2.40 -8.26
C PHE A 191 15.76 -2.54 -7.59
N PHE A 192 16.62 -1.53 -7.68
CA PHE A 192 17.93 -1.50 -7.03
C PHE A 192 17.79 -1.69 -5.52
N LEU A 193 16.91 -0.93 -4.86
CA LEU A 193 16.71 -0.96 -3.41
C LEU A 193 16.22 -2.33 -2.93
N VAL A 194 15.26 -2.93 -3.63
CA VAL A 194 14.74 -4.27 -3.28
C VAL A 194 15.83 -5.34 -3.39
N ARG A 195 16.75 -5.21 -4.34
CA ARG A 195 17.93 -6.12 -4.42
C ARG A 195 18.93 -5.86 -3.31
N ARG A 196 19.15 -4.59 -2.97
CA ARG A 196 20.15 -4.16 -1.99
C ARG A 196 19.79 -4.60 -0.57
N HIS A 197 18.56 -4.38 -0.13
CA HIS A 197 18.15 -4.54 1.27
C HIS A 197 17.37 -5.83 1.50
N LYS A 198 17.72 -6.56 2.58
CA LYS A 198 17.02 -7.81 2.97
C LYS A 198 15.57 -7.56 3.38
N ASN A 199 15.34 -6.46 4.10
CA ASN A 199 14.06 -6.06 4.69
C ASN A 199 13.16 -5.28 3.73
N MET A 200 13.58 -5.05 2.47
CA MET A 200 12.80 -4.29 1.51
C MET A 200 12.08 -5.19 0.52
N HIS A 201 10.81 -4.89 0.30
CA HIS A 201 9.91 -5.54 -0.64
C HIS A 201 9.31 -4.51 -1.60
N MET A 202 8.67 -4.97 -2.66
CA MET A 202 8.00 -4.12 -3.63
C MET A 202 6.59 -4.64 -3.90
N ASP A 203 5.61 -3.76 -3.89
CA ASP A 203 4.27 -4.02 -4.40
C ASP A 203 4.14 -3.45 -5.83
N ILE A 204 3.60 -4.25 -6.74
CA ILE A 204 3.47 -3.90 -8.16
C ILE A 204 2.08 -3.38 -8.54
N SER A 205 1.28 -3.00 -7.56
CA SER A 205 -0.06 -2.45 -7.79
C SER A 205 -0.03 -1.14 -8.61
N GLY A 206 -1.10 -0.89 -9.34
CA GLY A 206 -1.22 0.30 -10.17
C GLY A 206 -0.28 0.33 -11.39
N ILE A 207 0.49 -0.73 -11.64
CA ILE A 207 1.26 -0.93 -12.87
C ILE A 207 0.45 -1.84 -13.79
N PRO A 208 0.16 -1.45 -15.03
CA PRO A 208 -0.51 -2.34 -15.97
C PRO A 208 0.29 -3.65 -16.14
N PRO A 209 -0.28 -4.84 -15.87
CA PRO A 209 0.48 -6.09 -15.87
C PRO A 209 1.28 -6.34 -17.16
N GLN A 210 0.71 -6.00 -18.31
CA GLN A 210 1.37 -6.15 -19.62
C GLN A 210 2.62 -5.26 -19.77
N LYS A 211 2.82 -4.26 -18.91
CA LYS A 211 3.99 -3.38 -18.90
C LYS A 211 5.04 -3.78 -17.85
N LEU A 212 4.75 -4.75 -16.99
CA LEU A 212 5.63 -5.11 -15.88
C LEU A 212 7.02 -5.53 -16.34
N LEU A 213 7.12 -6.33 -17.40
CA LEU A 213 8.43 -6.80 -17.90
C LEU A 213 9.16 -5.74 -18.72
N GLU A 214 8.47 -4.73 -19.21
CA GLU A 214 9.10 -3.55 -19.82
C GLU A 214 9.83 -2.73 -18.73
N TYR A 215 9.18 -2.53 -17.58
CA TYR A 215 9.72 -1.77 -16.46
C TYR A 215 10.68 -2.58 -15.58
N PHE A 216 10.41 -3.88 -15.41
CA PHE A 216 11.20 -4.79 -14.59
C PHE A 216 11.58 -6.04 -15.37
N PRO A 217 12.48 -5.93 -16.37
CA PRO A 217 12.87 -7.07 -17.23
C PRO A 217 13.52 -8.20 -16.44
N ARG A 218 14.03 -7.91 -15.23
CA ARG A 218 14.67 -8.85 -14.32
C ARG A 218 13.80 -9.17 -13.09
N MET A 219 12.48 -9.08 -13.21
CA MET A 219 11.55 -9.28 -12.09
C MET A 219 11.71 -10.63 -11.39
N GLU A 220 12.05 -11.69 -12.13
CA GLU A 220 12.27 -13.02 -11.54
C GLU A 220 13.41 -13.09 -10.53
N GLU A 221 14.41 -12.21 -10.65
CA GLU A 221 15.53 -12.16 -9.68
C GLU A 221 15.07 -11.69 -8.29
N ILE A 222 14.01 -10.89 -8.25
CA ILE A 222 13.44 -10.34 -7.02
C ILE A 222 12.08 -10.96 -6.69
N ALA A 223 11.63 -11.99 -7.41
CA ALA A 223 10.30 -12.57 -7.24
C ALA A 223 9.96 -12.97 -5.80
N GLY A 224 10.96 -13.33 -4.97
CA GLY A 224 10.78 -13.62 -3.54
C GLY A 224 10.49 -12.40 -2.65
N LYS A 225 10.51 -11.18 -3.21
CA LYS A 225 10.29 -9.91 -2.50
C LYS A 225 9.22 -9.04 -3.17
N VAL A 226 8.57 -9.54 -4.22
CA VAL A 226 7.51 -8.82 -4.93
C VAL A 226 6.14 -9.27 -4.41
N LEU A 227 5.27 -8.31 -4.18
CA LEU A 227 3.87 -8.51 -3.80
C LEU A 227 2.96 -8.10 -4.96
N TRP A 228 1.97 -8.91 -5.25
CA TRP A 228 0.95 -8.55 -6.22
C TRP A 228 -0.15 -7.71 -5.58
N GLY A 229 -0.59 -6.69 -6.27
CA GLY A 229 -1.74 -5.86 -5.92
C GLY A 229 -2.30 -5.19 -7.17
N THR A 230 -3.46 -4.59 -7.07
CA THR A 230 -4.10 -3.87 -8.18
C THR A 230 -4.12 -2.36 -7.99
N ASP A 231 -4.17 -1.89 -6.75
CA ASP A 231 -4.54 -0.50 -6.40
C ASP A 231 -6.02 -0.18 -6.75
N TRP A 232 -6.84 -1.23 -7.03
CA TRP A 232 -8.27 -1.04 -7.22
C TRP A 232 -8.93 -0.58 -5.91
N PRO A 233 -9.83 0.39 -5.94
CA PRO A 233 -10.40 1.10 -7.08
C PRO A 233 -9.71 2.45 -7.37
N GLY A 234 -8.40 2.51 -7.31
CA GLY A 234 -7.61 3.71 -7.61
C GLY A 234 -7.81 4.21 -9.05
N PRO A 235 -7.47 5.48 -9.32
CA PRO A 235 -7.56 6.05 -10.66
C PRO A 235 -6.73 5.25 -11.67
N GLY A 236 -7.33 4.94 -12.83
CA GLY A 236 -6.67 4.18 -13.90
C GLY A 236 -6.66 2.65 -13.72
N VAL A 237 -7.25 2.14 -12.63
CA VAL A 237 -7.42 0.69 -12.41
C VAL A 237 -8.88 0.30 -12.63
N PRO A 238 -9.26 -0.23 -13.81
CA PRO A 238 -10.66 -0.46 -14.14
C PRO A 238 -11.26 -1.63 -13.35
N GLU A 239 -10.53 -2.73 -13.19
CA GLU A 239 -11.03 -3.96 -12.56
C GLU A 239 -9.91 -4.85 -12.02
N ILE A 240 -10.28 -5.77 -11.11
CA ILE A 240 -9.33 -6.73 -10.51
C ILE A 240 -9.11 -7.93 -11.44
N LYS A 241 -10.19 -8.49 -12.03
CA LYS A 241 -10.15 -9.73 -12.81
C LYS A 241 -9.16 -9.67 -13.97
N GLY A 242 -9.30 -8.67 -14.83
CA GLY A 242 -8.41 -8.49 -15.96
C GLY A 242 -6.95 -8.23 -15.58
N ASN A 243 -6.69 -7.67 -14.39
CA ASN A 243 -5.34 -7.54 -13.85
C ASN A 243 -4.75 -8.91 -13.50
N ILE A 244 -5.52 -9.81 -12.86
CA ILE A 244 -5.10 -11.17 -12.55
C ILE A 244 -4.80 -11.94 -13.83
N GLU A 245 -5.73 -11.95 -14.78
CA GLU A 245 -5.60 -12.69 -16.04
C GLU A 245 -4.37 -12.24 -16.84
N LYS A 246 -4.15 -10.93 -16.96
CA LYS A 246 -2.97 -10.36 -17.63
C LYS A 246 -1.67 -10.69 -16.91
N PHE A 247 -1.65 -10.68 -15.59
CA PHE A 247 -0.47 -11.08 -14.83
C PHE A 247 -0.16 -12.56 -15.03
N LEU A 248 -1.15 -13.43 -14.97
CA LEU A 248 -0.99 -14.86 -15.20
C LEU A 248 -0.48 -15.19 -16.61
N SER A 249 -0.80 -14.38 -17.61
CA SER A 249 -0.34 -14.55 -18.99
C SER A 249 1.11 -14.08 -19.25
N LEU A 250 1.77 -13.45 -18.26
CA LEU A 250 3.15 -13.00 -18.43
C LEU A 250 4.11 -14.18 -18.65
N PRO A 251 5.14 -14.03 -19.52
CA PRO A 251 6.12 -15.06 -19.81
C PRO A 251 7.20 -15.15 -18.71
N ILE A 252 6.78 -15.37 -17.47
CA ILE A 252 7.63 -15.64 -16.31
C ILE A 252 7.27 -17.01 -15.73
N ARG A 253 8.22 -17.64 -15.01
CA ARG A 253 8.04 -18.98 -14.47
C ARG A 253 6.87 -19.03 -13.48
N ASP A 254 6.13 -20.13 -13.47
CA ASP A 254 4.98 -20.33 -12.58
C ASP A 254 5.36 -20.25 -11.09
N GLU A 255 6.57 -20.71 -10.74
CA GLU A 255 7.11 -20.54 -9.39
C GLU A 255 7.22 -19.04 -9.00
N ALA A 256 7.69 -18.20 -9.93
CA ALA A 256 7.78 -16.76 -9.69
C ALA A 256 6.39 -16.13 -9.57
N LYS A 257 5.42 -16.53 -10.43
CA LYS A 257 4.03 -16.09 -10.31
C LYS A 257 3.44 -16.45 -8.96
N ARG A 258 3.63 -17.69 -8.49
CA ARG A 258 3.14 -18.16 -7.20
C ARG A 258 3.74 -17.33 -6.03
N LYS A 259 5.04 -17.08 -6.04
CA LYS A 259 5.69 -16.23 -5.02
C LYS A 259 5.06 -14.84 -4.98
N ILE A 260 4.89 -14.21 -6.14
CA ILE A 260 4.38 -12.85 -6.27
C ILE A 260 2.90 -12.77 -5.89
N LEU A 261 2.08 -13.72 -6.34
CA LEU A 261 0.64 -13.71 -6.10
C LEU A 261 0.26 -14.14 -4.69
N TYR A 262 1.08 -14.98 -4.03
CA TYR A 262 0.64 -15.64 -2.80
C TYR A 262 1.73 -15.75 -1.72
N ASP A 263 2.82 -16.48 -1.98
CA ASP A 263 3.74 -16.95 -0.92
C ASP A 263 4.37 -15.79 -0.14
N ASN A 264 4.74 -14.70 -0.82
CA ASN A 264 5.37 -13.55 -0.18
C ASN A 264 4.39 -12.82 0.75
N ALA A 265 3.16 -12.58 0.32
CA ALA A 265 2.14 -11.96 1.15
C ALA A 265 1.74 -12.87 2.33
N ALA A 266 1.61 -14.18 2.13
CA ALA A 266 1.31 -15.15 3.17
C ALA A 266 2.40 -15.17 4.26
N ARG A 267 3.68 -15.03 3.87
CA ARG A 267 4.81 -14.96 4.80
C ARG A 267 4.82 -13.66 5.61
N LEU A 268 4.54 -12.51 4.98
CA LEU A 268 4.54 -11.21 5.67
C LEU A 268 3.31 -11.00 6.55
N PHE A 269 2.19 -11.62 6.20
CA PHE A 269 0.92 -11.50 6.91
C PHE A 269 0.40 -12.89 7.27
N PRO A 270 1.03 -13.61 8.22
CA PRO A 270 0.53 -14.90 8.69
C PRO A 270 -0.87 -14.78 9.29
N ARG A 271 -1.63 -15.92 9.29
CA ARG A 271 -2.97 -16.00 9.92
C ARG A 271 -2.89 -15.88 11.42
#